data_2c9ce2d5c52e0ca56f3bac95a9af2551
#
_entry.id   2c9ce2d5c52e0ca56f3bac95a9af2551
#
_cell.length_a   1.000
_cell.length_b   1.000
_cell.length_c   1.000
_cell.angle_alpha   90.00
_cell.angle_beta   90.00
_cell.angle_gamma   90.00
#
_symmetry.space_group_name_H-M   'P 1'
#
loop_
_entity.id
_entity.type
_entity.pdbx_description
1 polymer ?
#
loop_
_entity_poly.entity_id
_entity_poly.type
_entity_poly.pdbx_seq_one_letter_code
_entity_poly.pdbx_strand_id
1 'polypeptide(L)'
;MSMSGQRILFALGLLLSAATAHAAPIVYGVNAHDNRPAYAMTQAEARFKLLAARNLRSYRFDVDPRDYATLDTLVPLARKYGITLRPMVYPMTREIGYQLARRYAADIKVWEIGNEQDLVRAEADARIAAMTTMYQGMRQASNELGAGLRFTINITACNSDDHSATARCPGDRNGSLWFLAKARAAGFAFDHISFHYYAFHHDAGYWTDLYLGQLRTAAQTYNTPVFFNELNCAEVYTGNVSGGAQGDGGCYDSLAQLLRTVRDHYADVVAEVNVYELLDQTTIPGVEGHFGLMYDLTRPKPTLELLTRFAQPPASAPARATPGAPGY
;
A
#
# COMPACT_ATOMS: atom_id res chain seq x y z
N MET A 1 38.93 25.04 63.57
CA MET A 1 38.96 23.67 63.08
C MET A 1 37.85 23.53 62.07
N SER A 2 38.17 23.60 60.79
CA SER A 2 37.23 23.54 59.69
C SER A 2 37.40 22.20 58.98
N MET A 3 36.37 21.37 58.92
CA MET A 3 36.33 20.13 58.15
C MET A 3 35.63 20.37 56.83
N SER A 4 36.37 20.38 55.75
CA SER A 4 35.84 20.46 54.39
C SER A 4 35.35 19.06 53.95
N GLY A 5 34.05 18.96 53.70
CA GLY A 5 33.44 17.75 53.14
C GLY A 5 33.49 17.75 51.60
N GLN A 6 34.29 16.88 51.03
CA GLN A 6 34.30 16.60 49.59
C GLN A 6 33.05 15.82 49.20
N ARG A 7 32.19 16.41 48.34
CA ARG A 7 31.10 15.70 47.68
C ARG A 7 31.63 15.07 46.40
N ILE A 8 31.65 13.75 46.35
CA ILE A 8 31.92 12.97 45.15
C ILE A 8 30.61 12.85 44.36
N LEU A 9 30.54 13.52 43.21
CA LEU A 9 29.47 13.32 42.25
C LEU A 9 29.77 12.07 41.41
N PHE A 10 28.99 11.02 41.60
CA PHE A 10 28.93 9.90 40.65
C PHE A 10 28.06 10.31 39.46
N ALA A 11 28.66 10.57 38.31
CA ALA A 11 27.98 10.71 37.05
C ALA A 11 27.66 9.29 36.51
N LEU A 12 26.39 8.89 36.64
CA LEU A 12 25.89 7.66 36.04
C LEU A 12 25.65 7.93 34.58
N GLY A 13 26.57 7.56 33.70
CA GLY A 13 26.39 7.62 32.25
C GLY A 13 25.37 6.55 31.80
N LEU A 14 24.12 6.94 31.53
CA LEU A 14 23.17 6.10 30.80
C LEU A 14 23.64 5.99 29.34
N LEU A 15 24.29 4.89 29.00
CA LEU A 15 24.44 4.47 27.61
C LEU A 15 23.05 4.03 27.09
N LEU A 16 22.33 4.95 26.46
CA LEU A 16 21.18 4.63 25.62
C LEU A 16 21.70 3.87 24.40
N SER A 17 21.67 2.55 24.47
CA SER A 17 21.78 1.71 23.28
C SER A 17 20.56 2.00 22.42
N ALA A 18 20.73 2.81 21.37
CA ALA A 18 19.74 2.94 20.30
C ALA A 18 19.66 1.56 19.62
N ALA A 19 18.72 0.74 20.08
CA ALA A 19 18.31 -0.43 19.33
C ALA A 19 17.80 0.09 17.99
N THR A 20 18.53 -0.16 16.91
CA THR A 20 18.04 0.03 15.56
C THR A 20 16.84 -0.90 15.41
N ALA A 21 15.64 -0.34 15.56
CA ALA A 21 14.44 -1.06 15.24
C ALA A 21 14.54 -1.43 13.75
N HIS A 22 14.79 -2.71 13.47
CA HIS A 22 14.71 -3.21 12.11
C HIS A 22 13.27 -3.00 11.68
N ALA A 23 13.08 -2.21 10.60
CA ALA A 23 11.77 -2.09 9.98
C ALA A 23 11.26 -3.50 9.65
N ALA A 24 9.99 -3.75 9.92
CA ALA A 24 9.38 -5.02 9.52
C ALA A 24 9.48 -5.18 8.00
N PRO A 25 9.66 -6.41 7.48
CA PRO A 25 9.72 -6.63 6.05
C PRO A 25 8.47 -6.09 5.35
N ILE A 26 8.66 -5.45 4.18
CA ILE A 26 7.54 -5.00 3.34
C ILE A 26 6.72 -6.21 2.91
N VAL A 27 5.41 -6.12 3.07
CA VAL A 27 4.46 -7.12 2.54
C VAL A 27 4.17 -6.79 1.08
N TYR A 28 4.35 -7.75 0.18
CA TYR A 28 4.06 -7.59 -1.24
C TYR A 28 2.76 -8.28 -1.63
N GLY A 29 2.01 -7.65 -2.50
CA GLY A 29 0.73 -8.11 -3.00
C GLY A 29 0.33 -7.50 -4.32
N VAL A 30 -0.94 -7.62 -4.66
CA VAL A 30 -1.51 -7.15 -5.92
C VAL A 30 -2.85 -6.47 -5.71
N ASN A 31 -3.24 -5.67 -6.71
CA ASN A 31 -4.62 -5.20 -6.87
C ASN A 31 -5.42 -6.16 -7.73
N ALA A 32 -6.75 -6.11 -7.55
CA ALA A 32 -7.73 -6.85 -8.32
C ALA A 32 -9.07 -6.08 -8.40
N HIS A 33 -9.93 -6.52 -9.30
CA HIS A 33 -11.27 -5.98 -9.50
C HIS A 33 -12.30 -7.11 -9.55
N ASP A 34 -12.64 -7.67 -8.40
CA ASP A 34 -13.52 -8.85 -8.30
C ASP A 34 -14.96 -8.61 -8.82
N ASN A 35 -15.29 -7.39 -9.18
CA ASN A 35 -16.52 -6.98 -9.85
C ASN A 35 -16.40 -6.93 -11.39
N ARG A 36 -15.24 -7.32 -11.97
CA ARG A 36 -15.00 -7.25 -13.42
C ARG A 36 -14.81 -8.63 -14.04
N PRO A 37 -15.10 -8.80 -15.34
CA PRO A 37 -15.08 -10.12 -16.02
C PRO A 37 -13.74 -10.87 -15.92
N ALA A 38 -12.61 -10.16 -15.99
CA ALA A 38 -11.28 -10.76 -15.87
C ALA A 38 -11.07 -11.45 -14.51
N TYR A 39 -11.81 -11.05 -13.50
CA TYR A 39 -11.71 -11.55 -12.12
C TYR A 39 -12.90 -12.41 -11.71
N ALA A 40 -13.44 -13.20 -12.63
CA ALA A 40 -14.60 -14.06 -12.35
C ALA A 40 -14.44 -14.82 -11.02
N MET A 41 -15.46 -14.79 -10.17
CA MET A 41 -15.43 -15.38 -8.82
C MET A 41 -15.23 -16.90 -8.83
N THR A 42 -15.61 -17.57 -9.90
CA THR A 42 -15.33 -19.01 -10.13
C THR A 42 -13.84 -19.32 -10.20
N GLN A 43 -12.99 -18.33 -10.45
CA GLN A 43 -11.54 -18.43 -10.52
C GLN A 43 -10.84 -17.86 -9.28
N ALA A 44 -11.57 -17.42 -8.26
CA ALA A 44 -11.01 -16.81 -7.05
C ALA A 44 -9.97 -17.73 -6.37
N GLU A 45 -10.29 -19.01 -6.21
CA GLU A 45 -9.36 -19.96 -5.58
C GLU A 45 -8.05 -20.11 -6.36
N ALA A 46 -8.13 -20.15 -7.70
CA ALA A 46 -6.93 -20.24 -8.55
C ALA A 46 -6.03 -18.99 -8.37
N ARG A 47 -6.62 -17.78 -8.28
CA ARG A 47 -5.90 -16.54 -7.97
C ARG A 47 -5.18 -16.63 -6.62
N PHE A 48 -5.88 -17.02 -5.57
CA PHE A 48 -5.31 -17.10 -4.22
C PHE A 48 -4.20 -18.15 -4.12
N LYS A 49 -4.39 -19.30 -4.76
CA LYS A 49 -3.35 -20.34 -4.86
C LYS A 49 -2.10 -19.83 -5.57
N LEU A 50 -2.27 -19.08 -6.68
CA LEU A 50 -1.18 -18.46 -7.43
C LEU A 50 -0.40 -17.47 -6.55
N LEU A 51 -1.10 -16.57 -5.86
CA LEU A 51 -0.50 -15.56 -5.00
C LEU A 51 0.29 -16.21 -3.85
N ALA A 52 -0.31 -17.20 -3.19
CA ALA A 52 0.34 -17.93 -2.09
C ALA A 52 1.61 -18.64 -2.55
N ALA A 53 1.59 -19.28 -3.72
CA ALA A 53 2.76 -19.96 -4.30
C ALA A 53 3.91 -19.00 -4.62
N ARG A 54 3.62 -17.71 -4.82
CA ARG A 54 4.59 -16.66 -5.12
C ARG A 54 4.96 -15.79 -3.92
N ASN A 55 4.48 -16.14 -2.73
CA ASN A 55 4.65 -15.37 -1.49
C ASN A 55 4.07 -13.93 -1.58
N LEU A 56 3.09 -13.71 -2.44
CA LEU A 56 2.33 -12.48 -2.48
C LEU A 56 1.23 -12.57 -1.42
N ARG A 57 1.28 -11.72 -0.41
CA ARG A 57 0.50 -11.90 0.83
C ARG A 57 -0.57 -10.85 1.07
N SER A 58 -0.68 -9.87 0.18
CA SER A 58 -1.72 -8.84 0.21
C SER A 58 -2.56 -8.88 -1.06
N TYR A 59 -3.86 -8.70 -0.91
CA TYR A 59 -4.83 -8.64 -1.99
C TYR A 59 -5.74 -7.45 -1.79
N ARG A 60 -5.46 -6.35 -2.50
CA ARG A 60 -6.30 -5.15 -2.50
C ARG A 60 -7.31 -5.25 -3.63
N PHE A 61 -8.55 -4.92 -3.35
CA PHE A 61 -9.63 -4.99 -4.33
C PHE A 61 -10.76 -4.03 -3.96
N ASP A 62 -11.48 -3.57 -4.98
CA ASP A 62 -12.68 -2.78 -4.79
C ASP A 62 -13.89 -3.68 -4.53
N VAL A 63 -14.75 -3.25 -3.63
CA VAL A 63 -15.98 -3.95 -3.29
C VAL A 63 -17.13 -2.97 -3.07
N ASP A 64 -18.30 -3.28 -3.66
CA ASP A 64 -19.53 -2.59 -3.25
C ASP A 64 -19.86 -3.00 -1.81
N PRO A 65 -19.94 -2.05 -0.87
CA PRO A 65 -20.19 -2.38 0.54
C PRO A 65 -21.54 -3.04 0.80
N ARG A 66 -22.40 -3.17 -0.20
CA ARG A 66 -23.66 -3.94 -0.15
C ARG A 66 -23.52 -5.36 -0.72
N ASP A 67 -22.43 -5.63 -1.46
CA ASP A 67 -22.17 -6.95 -2.04
C ASP A 67 -21.39 -7.84 -1.08
N TYR A 68 -22.12 -8.53 -0.22
CA TYR A 68 -21.51 -9.48 0.71
C TYR A 68 -21.03 -10.77 0.02
N ALA A 69 -21.57 -11.13 -1.16
CA ALA A 69 -21.24 -12.38 -1.82
C ALA A 69 -19.75 -12.45 -2.22
N THR A 70 -19.19 -11.36 -2.68
CA THR A 70 -17.76 -11.25 -2.97
C THR A 70 -16.93 -11.53 -1.72
N LEU A 71 -17.19 -10.84 -0.61
CA LEU A 71 -16.45 -11.04 0.64
C LEU A 71 -16.69 -12.42 1.26
N ASP A 72 -17.91 -12.95 1.22
CA ASP A 72 -18.23 -14.31 1.69
C ASP A 72 -17.46 -15.38 0.93
N THR A 73 -17.11 -15.14 -0.33
CA THR A 73 -16.26 -16.02 -1.14
C THR A 73 -14.78 -15.84 -0.84
N LEU A 74 -14.30 -14.59 -0.75
CA LEU A 74 -12.86 -14.30 -0.61
C LEU A 74 -12.32 -14.54 0.80
N VAL A 75 -13.09 -14.30 1.85
CA VAL A 75 -12.65 -14.45 3.25
C VAL A 75 -12.18 -15.89 3.55
N PRO A 76 -12.93 -16.95 3.26
CA PRO A 76 -12.45 -18.31 3.48
C PRO A 76 -11.19 -18.66 2.69
N LEU A 77 -11.08 -18.17 1.44
CA LEU A 77 -9.91 -18.37 0.60
C LEU A 77 -8.68 -17.63 1.17
N ALA A 78 -8.86 -16.41 1.62
CA ALA A 78 -7.81 -15.63 2.26
C ALA A 78 -7.22 -16.36 3.48
N ARG A 79 -8.08 -16.88 4.36
CA ARG A 79 -7.65 -17.74 5.48
C ARG A 79 -6.90 -18.98 5.00
N LYS A 80 -7.46 -19.70 4.03
CA LYS A 80 -6.89 -20.96 3.51
C LYS A 80 -5.48 -20.76 2.96
N TYR A 81 -5.22 -19.65 2.27
CA TYR A 81 -3.97 -19.37 1.58
C TYR A 81 -3.04 -18.40 2.30
N GLY A 82 -3.41 -17.91 3.49
CA GLY A 82 -2.60 -16.99 4.27
C GLY A 82 -2.39 -15.64 3.56
N ILE A 83 -3.44 -15.12 2.93
CA ILE A 83 -3.45 -13.84 2.22
C ILE A 83 -4.27 -12.84 3.02
N THR A 84 -3.77 -11.63 3.17
CA THR A 84 -4.47 -10.55 3.83
C THR A 84 -5.34 -9.80 2.83
N LEU A 85 -6.62 -9.70 3.12
CA LEU A 85 -7.55 -8.90 2.34
C LEU A 85 -7.41 -7.42 2.68
N ARG A 86 -7.43 -6.58 1.64
CA ARG A 86 -7.40 -5.12 1.70
C ARG A 86 -8.57 -4.56 0.89
N PRO A 87 -9.81 -4.71 1.36
CA PRO A 87 -10.95 -4.17 0.64
C PRO A 87 -10.91 -2.65 0.64
N MET A 88 -11.03 -2.07 -0.53
CA MET A 88 -11.34 -0.68 -0.76
C MET A 88 -12.85 -0.56 -1.00
N VAL A 89 -13.50 0.29 -0.23
CA VAL A 89 -14.94 0.51 -0.30
C VAL A 89 -15.28 1.94 -0.72
N TYR A 90 -16.22 2.08 -1.62
CA TYR A 90 -16.75 3.39 -1.98
C TYR A 90 -17.60 3.94 -0.82
N PRO A 91 -17.43 5.22 -0.45
CA PRO A 91 -18.15 5.81 0.68
C PRO A 91 -19.67 5.74 0.50
N MET A 92 -20.35 5.28 1.52
CA MET A 92 -21.80 5.18 1.62
C MET A 92 -22.33 5.69 2.97
N THR A 93 -23.49 5.23 3.39
CA THR A 93 -24.10 5.65 4.66
C THR A 93 -23.37 5.07 5.87
N ARG A 94 -23.57 5.69 7.02
CA ARG A 94 -23.07 5.21 8.31
C ARG A 94 -23.55 3.78 8.62
N GLU A 95 -24.83 3.51 8.35
CA GLU A 95 -25.44 2.19 8.62
C GLU A 95 -24.78 1.09 7.77
N ILE A 96 -24.59 1.34 6.46
CA ILE A 96 -23.90 0.38 5.58
C ILE A 96 -22.49 0.10 6.09
N GLY A 97 -21.74 1.14 6.46
CA GLY A 97 -20.40 0.97 7.05
C GLY A 97 -20.43 0.15 8.32
N TYR A 98 -21.39 0.43 9.22
CA TYR A 98 -21.55 -0.32 10.46
C TYR A 98 -21.82 -1.81 10.22
N GLN A 99 -22.78 -2.14 9.36
CA GLN A 99 -23.13 -3.54 9.06
C GLN A 99 -21.99 -4.31 8.37
N LEU A 100 -21.32 -3.67 7.42
CA LEU A 100 -20.18 -4.25 6.74
C LEU A 100 -19.05 -4.59 7.71
N ALA A 101 -18.62 -3.60 8.51
CA ALA A 101 -17.56 -3.79 9.49
C ALA A 101 -17.92 -4.84 10.52
N ARG A 102 -19.16 -4.81 11.04
CA ARG A 102 -19.66 -5.78 12.01
C ARG A 102 -19.62 -7.22 11.49
N ARG A 103 -20.01 -7.42 10.21
CA ARG A 103 -20.06 -8.76 9.61
C ARG A 103 -18.67 -9.38 9.47
N TYR A 104 -17.66 -8.59 9.08
CA TYR A 104 -16.32 -9.09 8.76
C TYR A 104 -15.23 -8.73 9.77
N ALA A 105 -15.60 -8.23 10.95
CA ALA A 105 -14.67 -7.78 12.00
C ALA A 105 -13.65 -8.84 12.43
N ALA A 106 -14.02 -10.12 12.37
CA ALA A 106 -13.14 -11.23 12.73
C ALA A 106 -12.00 -11.41 11.71
N ASP A 107 -12.27 -11.16 10.44
CA ASP A 107 -11.41 -11.53 9.31
C ASP A 107 -10.67 -10.35 8.69
N ILE A 108 -11.34 -9.23 8.52
CA ILE A 108 -10.81 -8.04 7.85
C ILE A 108 -10.49 -6.99 8.89
N LYS A 109 -9.20 -6.74 9.10
CA LYS A 109 -8.71 -5.80 10.12
C LYS A 109 -8.40 -4.41 9.59
N VAL A 110 -8.23 -4.26 8.29
CA VAL A 110 -7.90 -2.98 7.65
C VAL A 110 -8.86 -2.74 6.49
N TRP A 111 -9.49 -1.57 6.48
CA TRP A 111 -10.43 -1.14 5.46
C TRP A 111 -9.94 0.16 4.83
N GLU A 112 -9.88 0.22 3.52
CA GLU A 112 -9.66 1.46 2.78
C GLU A 112 -11.01 2.09 2.41
N ILE A 113 -11.20 3.37 2.75
CA ILE A 113 -12.46 4.06 2.50
C ILE A 113 -12.24 5.14 1.45
N GLY A 114 -12.78 4.92 0.25
CA GLY A 114 -12.64 5.77 -0.92
C GLY A 114 -11.36 5.49 -1.71
N ASN A 115 -11.49 5.55 -3.05
CA ASN A 115 -10.38 5.47 -3.99
C ASN A 115 -10.17 6.84 -4.63
N GLU A 116 -8.96 7.37 -4.56
CA GLU A 116 -8.53 8.59 -5.25
C GLU A 116 -9.51 9.77 -5.08
N GLN A 117 -10.01 9.94 -3.86
CA GLN A 117 -10.99 10.99 -3.56
C GLN A 117 -10.38 12.40 -3.57
N ASP A 118 -9.08 12.50 -3.56
CA ASP A 118 -8.30 13.73 -3.68
C ASP A 118 -8.14 14.26 -5.11
N LEU A 119 -8.51 13.47 -6.13
CA LEU A 119 -8.36 13.83 -7.55
C LEU A 119 -9.22 15.02 -7.99
N VAL A 120 -10.35 15.25 -7.33
CA VAL A 120 -11.26 16.35 -7.68
C VAL A 120 -11.38 17.31 -6.50
N ARG A 121 -10.52 18.30 -6.47
CA ARG A 121 -10.44 19.26 -5.37
C ARG A 121 -11.76 19.98 -5.06
N ALA A 122 -12.50 20.34 -6.09
CA ALA A 122 -13.78 21.04 -5.92
C ALA A 122 -14.82 20.21 -5.15
N GLU A 123 -14.68 18.89 -5.14
CA GLU A 123 -15.60 17.97 -4.47
C GLU A 123 -15.03 17.46 -3.13
N ALA A 124 -13.83 17.86 -2.75
CA ALA A 124 -13.11 17.28 -1.61
C ALA A 124 -13.91 17.32 -0.32
N ASP A 125 -14.60 18.42 -0.02
CA ASP A 125 -15.38 18.55 1.21
C ASP A 125 -16.56 17.57 1.23
N ALA A 126 -17.27 17.42 0.12
CA ALA A 126 -18.37 16.45 0.02
C ALA A 126 -17.86 15.00 0.09
N ARG A 127 -16.75 14.69 -0.57
CA ARG A 127 -16.14 13.37 -0.56
C ARG A 127 -15.64 13.01 0.83
N ILE A 128 -14.94 13.91 1.51
CA ILE A 128 -14.49 13.72 2.89
C ILE A 128 -15.67 13.52 3.85
N ALA A 129 -16.74 14.28 3.69
CA ALA A 129 -17.95 14.12 4.51
C ALA A 129 -18.56 12.72 4.34
N ALA A 130 -18.67 12.22 3.10
CA ALA A 130 -19.16 10.87 2.81
C ALA A 130 -18.24 9.79 3.41
N MET A 131 -16.92 9.91 3.23
CA MET A 131 -15.93 9.00 3.83
C MET A 131 -16.04 8.99 5.36
N THR A 132 -16.11 10.16 5.98
CA THR A 132 -16.21 10.31 7.44
C THR A 132 -17.50 9.69 7.98
N THR A 133 -18.61 9.85 7.26
CA THR A 133 -19.90 9.26 7.63
C THR A 133 -19.83 7.73 7.67
N MET A 134 -19.28 7.10 6.64
CA MET A 134 -19.11 5.65 6.59
C MET A 134 -18.11 5.18 7.66
N TYR A 135 -16.97 5.86 7.78
CA TYR A 135 -15.96 5.60 8.80
C TYR A 135 -16.57 5.57 10.22
N GLN A 136 -17.42 6.53 10.56
CA GLN A 136 -18.06 6.57 11.87
C GLN A 136 -18.88 5.31 12.16
N GLY A 137 -19.58 4.78 11.17
CA GLY A 137 -20.32 3.52 11.31
C GLY A 137 -19.38 2.33 11.52
N MET A 138 -18.34 2.22 10.68
CA MET A 138 -17.35 1.15 10.82
C MET A 138 -16.58 1.22 12.15
N ARG A 139 -16.22 2.42 12.60
CA ARG A 139 -15.55 2.63 13.91
C ARG A 139 -16.47 2.28 15.07
N GLN A 140 -17.75 2.59 14.98
CA GLN A 140 -18.75 2.18 15.98
C GLN A 140 -18.78 0.66 16.12
N ALA A 141 -18.94 -0.07 15.00
CA ALA A 141 -18.92 -1.54 15.00
C ALA A 141 -17.62 -2.10 15.59
N SER A 142 -16.48 -1.51 15.22
CA SER A 142 -15.17 -1.89 15.77
C SER A 142 -15.11 -1.76 17.29
N ASN A 143 -15.61 -0.66 17.82
CA ASN A 143 -15.59 -0.38 19.27
C ASN A 143 -16.53 -1.32 20.03
N GLU A 144 -17.75 -1.52 19.53
CA GLU A 144 -18.75 -2.40 20.16
C GLU A 144 -18.28 -3.86 20.24
N LEU A 145 -17.52 -4.30 19.23
CA LEU A 145 -16.99 -5.68 19.16
C LEU A 145 -15.60 -5.82 19.79
N GLY A 146 -14.94 -4.74 20.19
CA GLY A 146 -13.53 -4.78 20.59
C GLY A 146 -12.61 -5.28 19.47
N ALA A 147 -12.98 -5.08 18.20
CA ALA A 147 -12.36 -5.73 17.06
C ALA A 147 -11.01 -5.12 16.64
N GLY A 148 -10.71 -3.88 17.05
CA GLY A 148 -9.48 -3.18 16.75
C GLY A 148 -9.30 -2.90 15.24
N LEU A 149 -10.40 -2.62 14.51
CA LEU A 149 -10.34 -2.32 13.08
C LEU A 149 -9.55 -1.04 12.84
N ARG A 150 -8.78 -1.04 11.77
CA ARG A 150 -7.99 0.09 11.29
C ARG A 150 -8.51 0.59 9.95
N PHE A 151 -8.34 1.87 9.70
CA PHE A 151 -8.89 2.53 8.52
C PHE A 151 -7.80 3.24 7.75
N THR A 152 -7.85 3.08 6.44
CA THR A 152 -6.90 3.66 5.50
C THR A 152 -7.59 4.76 4.70
N ILE A 153 -6.91 5.87 4.51
CA ILE A 153 -7.26 6.92 3.58
C ILE A 153 -6.32 6.86 2.38
N ASN A 154 -6.89 7.00 1.18
CA ASN A 154 -6.11 7.01 -0.05
C ASN A 154 -5.76 8.43 -0.49
N ILE A 155 -4.54 8.60 -0.99
CA ILE A 155 -4.08 9.79 -1.70
C ILE A 155 -3.27 9.38 -2.93
N THR A 156 -3.28 10.24 -3.94
CA THR A 156 -2.48 10.07 -5.16
C THR A 156 -1.23 10.93 -5.14
N ALA A 157 -0.20 10.47 -5.85
CA ALA A 157 0.96 11.30 -6.16
C ALA A 157 0.52 12.56 -6.93
N CYS A 158 1.07 13.69 -6.56
CA CYS A 158 0.60 14.98 -7.01
C CYS A 158 1.71 15.81 -7.64
N ASN A 159 1.45 16.34 -8.84
CA ASN A 159 2.33 17.35 -9.45
C ASN A 159 1.94 18.76 -8.98
N SER A 160 2.90 19.46 -8.40
CA SER A 160 2.72 20.77 -7.81
C SER A 160 2.83 21.94 -8.79
N ASP A 161 3.15 21.68 -10.05
CA ASP A 161 3.40 22.74 -11.03
C ASP A 161 2.12 23.33 -11.63
N ASP A 162 0.98 22.67 -11.41
CA ASP A 162 -0.32 23.20 -11.77
C ASP A 162 -0.89 24.07 -10.64
N HIS A 163 -0.90 25.37 -10.87
CA HIS A 163 -1.44 26.39 -9.97
C HIS A 163 -2.90 26.76 -10.27
N SER A 164 -3.56 26.07 -11.20
CA SER A 164 -4.96 26.32 -11.52
C SER A 164 -5.89 26.00 -10.35
N ALA A 165 -7.06 26.65 -10.32
CA ALA A 165 -8.07 26.37 -9.29
C ALA A 165 -8.64 24.94 -9.37
N THR A 166 -8.44 24.27 -10.50
CA THR A 166 -8.87 22.89 -10.77
C THR A 166 -7.73 21.86 -10.56
N ALA A 167 -6.52 22.34 -10.27
CA ALA A 167 -5.38 21.46 -10.02
C ALA A 167 -5.65 20.49 -8.88
N ARG A 168 -5.17 19.27 -9.01
CA ARG A 168 -5.22 18.27 -7.94
C ARG A 168 -4.57 18.76 -6.66
N CYS A 169 -3.40 19.40 -6.79
CA CYS A 169 -2.61 19.88 -5.67
C CYS A 169 -1.98 21.27 -5.97
N PRO A 170 -2.76 22.31 -6.06
CA PRO A 170 -2.24 23.62 -6.43
C PRO A 170 -1.21 24.12 -5.41
N GLY A 171 0.02 24.30 -5.87
CA GLY A 171 1.11 24.87 -5.07
C GLY A 171 1.59 24.01 -3.90
N ASP A 172 1.11 22.78 -3.75
CA ASP A 172 1.50 21.89 -2.66
C ASP A 172 2.46 20.80 -3.16
N ARG A 173 3.76 21.05 -3.01
CA ARG A 173 4.81 20.07 -3.34
C ARG A 173 4.84 18.87 -2.39
N ASN A 174 3.99 18.84 -1.39
CA ASN A 174 3.90 17.75 -0.42
C ASN A 174 2.79 16.76 -0.77
N GLY A 175 2.38 16.71 -2.03
CA GLY A 175 1.33 15.82 -2.50
C GLY A 175 -0.03 16.17 -1.94
N SER A 176 -0.87 15.18 -1.72
CA SER A 176 -2.22 15.40 -1.19
C SER A 176 -2.27 15.55 0.34
N LEU A 177 -1.23 16.10 0.99
CA LEU A 177 -1.25 16.38 2.43
C LEU A 177 -2.40 17.28 2.84
N TRP A 178 -2.79 18.23 1.99
CA TRP A 178 -3.96 19.07 2.21
C TRP A 178 -5.24 18.26 2.37
N PHE A 179 -5.40 17.16 1.60
CA PHE A 179 -6.56 16.28 1.69
C PHE A 179 -6.56 15.51 3.02
N LEU A 180 -5.41 14.98 3.41
CA LEU A 180 -5.22 14.31 4.70
C LEU A 180 -5.54 15.23 5.86
N ALA A 181 -5.06 16.48 5.82
CA ALA A 181 -5.33 17.48 6.85
C ALA A 181 -6.83 17.79 6.97
N LYS A 182 -7.52 17.99 5.82
CA LYS A 182 -8.97 18.19 5.79
C LYS A 182 -9.74 16.99 6.35
N ALA A 183 -9.37 15.77 5.94
CA ALA A 183 -10.00 14.54 6.44
C ALA A 183 -9.87 14.40 7.96
N ARG A 184 -8.67 14.68 8.52
CA ARG A 184 -8.45 14.70 9.96
C ARG A 184 -9.30 15.75 10.66
N ALA A 185 -9.37 16.97 10.12
CA ALA A 185 -10.18 18.05 10.66
C ALA A 185 -11.68 17.72 10.63
N ALA A 186 -12.14 16.97 9.64
CA ALA A 186 -13.51 16.47 9.53
C ALA A 186 -13.82 15.27 10.44
N GLY A 187 -12.84 14.74 11.18
CA GLY A 187 -13.03 13.64 12.11
C GLY A 187 -12.77 12.24 11.51
N PHE A 188 -12.20 12.13 10.31
CA PHE A 188 -11.74 10.85 9.79
C PHE A 188 -10.35 10.52 10.37
N ALA A 189 -10.34 9.81 11.48
CA ALA A 189 -9.11 9.38 12.14
C ALA A 189 -8.56 8.09 11.47
N PHE A 190 -7.85 8.26 10.37
CA PHE A 190 -7.19 7.15 9.68
C PHE A 190 -5.98 6.62 10.46
N ASP A 191 -5.74 5.31 10.35
CA ASP A 191 -4.65 4.56 10.99
C ASP A 191 -3.50 4.29 9.99
N HIS A 192 -3.78 4.31 8.68
CA HIS A 192 -2.82 4.14 7.59
C HIS A 192 -3.13 5.10 6.45
N ILE A 193 -2.12 5.34 5.64
CA ILE A 193 -2.23 6.09 4.39
C ILE A 193 -1.99 5.13 3.25
N SER A 194 -2.90 5.09 2.28
CA SER A 194 -2.71 4.44 0.98
C SER A 194 -2.17 5.46 0.00
N PHE A 195 -1.14 5.10 -0.74
CA PHE A 195 -0.49 5.99 -1.71
C PHE A 195 -0.52 5.36 -3.10
N HIS A 196 -0.87 6.15 -4.13
CA HIS A 196 -0.90 5.72 -5.52
C HIS A 196 0.11 6.48 -6.37
N TYR A 197 0.89 5.77 -7.17
CA TYR A 197 1.84 6.36 -8.10
C TYR A 197 2.15 5.42 -9.26
N TYR A 198 2.14 5.96 -10.48
CA TYR A 198 2.49 5.27 -11.70
C TYR A 198 3.73 5.94 -12.32
N ALA A 199 4.83 5.20 -12.42
CA ALA A 199 6.09 5.73 -12.90
C ALA A 199 6.19 5.66 -14.43
N PHE A 200 6.53 6.76 -15.09
CA PHE A 200 6.94 6.75 -16.48
C PHE A 200 8.39 6.31 -16.61
N HIS A 201 8.72 5.65 -17.71
CA HIS A 201 10.08 5.16 -17.97
C HIS A 201 11.13 6.27 -17.93
N HIS A 202 10.82 7.43 -18.52
CA HIS A 202 11.74 8.57 -18.60
C HIS A 202 11.77 9.41 -17.31
N ASP A 203 10.87 9.16 -16.38
CA ASP A 203 10.77 9.89 -15.10
C ASP A 203 11.53 9.19 -13.96
N ALA A 204 12.17 8.07 -14.27
CA ALA A 204 12.92 7.30 -13.30
C ALA A 204 14.10 8.15 -12.77
N GLY A 205 13.96 8.69 -11.57
CA GLY A 205 14.90 9.60 -10.95
C GLY A 205 14.16 10.76 -10.30
N TYR A 206 14.28 11.95 -10.87
CA TYR A 206 13.75 13.18 -10.24
C TYR A 206 12.28 13.09 -9.84
N TRP A 207 11.39 12.63 -10.75
CA TRP A 207 9.96 12.52 -10.46
C TRP A 207 9.65 11.43 -9.43
N THR A 208 10.33 10.29 -9.53
CA THR A 208 10.18 9.22 -8.54
C THR A 208 10.62 9.70 -7.16
N ASP A 209 11.75 10.39 -7.04
CA ASP A 209 12.23 10.93 -5.77
C ASP A 209 11.28 11.99 -5.20
N LEU A 210 10.73 12.87 -6.06
CA LEU A 210 9.75 13.85 -5.66
C LEU A 210 8.49 13.18 -5.07
N TYR A 211 7.90 12.21 -5.80
CA TYR A 211 6.66 11.57 -5.38
C TYR A 211 6.84 10.65 -4.18
N LEU A 212 7.92 9.91 -4.10
CA LEU A 212 8.24 9.11 -2.90
C LEU A 212 8.61 10.00 -1.69
N GLY A 213 9.17 11.19 -1.94
CA GLY A 213 9.33 12.21 -0.91
C GLY A 213 8.00 12.66 -0.30
N GLN A 214 6.93 12.79 -1.12
CA GLN A 214 5.57 13.07 -0.65
C GLN A 214 5.05 11.96 0.26
N LEU A 215 5.24 10.69 -0.14
CA LEU A 215 4.89 9.53 0.67
C LEU A 215 5.59 9.57 2.03
N ARG A 216 6.90 9.82 2.07
CA ARG A 216 7.66 9.96 3.33
C ARG A 216 7.14 11.10 4.19
N THR A 217 6.88 12.26 3.58
CA THR A 217 6.32 13.42 4.27
C THR A 217 4.97 13.10 4.90
N ALA A 218 4.09 12.39 4.18
CA ALA A 218 2.81 11.94 4.72
C ALA A 218 2.98 11.00 5.92
N ALA A 219 3.84 9.98 5.78
CA ALA A 219 4.12 9.03 6.87
C ALA A 219 4.63 9.73 8.14
N GLN A 220 5.56 10.65 7.99
CA GLN A 220 6.15 11.39 9.11
C GLN A 220 5.18 12.38 9.75
N THR A 221 4.42 13.13 8.92
CA THR A 221 3.44 14.12 9.40
C THR A 221 2.38 13.49 10.29
N TYR A 222 1.92 12.30 9.93
CA TYR A 222 0.84 11.62 10.63
C TYR A 222 1.32 10.48 11.54
N ASN A 223 2.64 10.24 11.61
CA ASN A 223 3.26 9.15 12.35
C ASN A 223 2.55 7.82 12.10
N THR A 224 2.40 7.46 10.82
CA THR A 224 1.66 6.28 10.39
C THR A 224 2.36 5.60 9.21
N PRO A 225 2.39 4.27 9.15
CA PRO A 225 2.93 3.57 8.01
C PRO A 225 2.08 3.82 6.76
N VAL A 226 2.74 3.78 5.61
CA VAL A 226 2.10 3.89 4.30
C VAL A 226 1.97 2.51 3.67
N PHE A 227 0.81 2.24 3.11
CA PHE A 227 0.58 1.18 2.17
C PHE A 227 0.70 1.76 0.76
N PHE A 228 1.71 1.36 0.03
CA PHE A 228 1.83 1.73 -1.37
C PHE A 228 0.90 0.83 -2.17
N ASN A 229 -0.39 1.14 -2.10
CA ASN A 229 -1.47 0.23 -2.45
C ASN A 229 -1.80 0.18 -3.93
N GLU A 230 -1.27 1.14 -4.71
CA GLU A 230 -1.47 1.12 -6.15
C GLU A 230 -0.25 1.72 -6.83
N LEU A 231 0.54 0.87 -7.44
CA LEU A 231 1.71 1.28 -8.20
C LEU A 231 1.90 0.40 -9.43
N ASN A 232 2.35 1.00 -10.50
CA ASN A 232 2.86 0.29 -11.68
C ASN A 232 3.69 1.28 -12.52
N CYS A 233 4.11 0.86 -13.73
CA CYS A 233 4.49 1.81 -14.75
C CYS A 233 3.24 2.51 -15.31
N ALA A 234 3.43 3.69 -15.91
CA ALA A 234 2.34 4.47 -16.51
C ALA A 234 2.18 4.21 -18.03
N GLU A 235 2.83 3.17 -18.56
CA GLU A 235 2.86 2.84 -19.98
C GLU A 235 2.28 1.45 -20.25
N VAL A 236 1.82 1.22 -21.48
CA VAL A 236 1.32 -0.11 -21.89
C VAL A 236 2.46 -1.12 -21.83
N TYR A 237 2.20 -2.23 -21.13
CA TYR A 237 3.12 -3.34 -21.02
C TYR A 237 2.60 -4.57 -21.76
N THR A 238 3.28 -5.02 -22.77
CA THR A 238 2.89 -6.17 -23.59
C THR A 238 3.67 -7.45 -23.29
N GLY A 239 4.61 -7.40 -22.33
CA GLY A 239 5.30 -8.59 -21.85
C GLY A 239 6.75 -8.74 -22.30
N ASN A 240 7.28 -7.81 -23.07
CA ASN A 240 8.66 -7.83 -23.50
C ASN A 240 9.59 -7.17 -22.46
N VAL A 241 10.70 -7.77 -22.13
CA VAL A 241 11.75 -7.23 -21.23
C VAL A 241 12.95 -6.64 -21.97
N SER A 242 12.95 -6.66 -23.30
CA SER A 242 14.04 -6.08 -24.08
C SER A 242 14.04 -4.57 -23.93
N GLY A 243 15.11 -4.03 -23.33
CA GLY A 243 15.29 -2.62 -23.07
C GLY A 243 15.16 -1.75 -24.30
N GLY A 244 13.97 -1.29 -24.54
CA GLY A 244 13.68 -0.22 -25.48
C GLY A 244 13.29 1.03 -24.70
N ALA A 245 13.61 2.19 -25.22
CA ALA A 245 13.31 3.46 -24.57
C ALA A 245 11.80 3.75 -24.44
N GLN A 246 10.96 2.92 -25.01
CA GLN A 246 9.51 3.04 -24.95
C GLN A 246 8.85 1.66 -25.06
N GLY A 247 7.66 1.52 -24.52
CA GLY A 247 6.89 0.30 -24.51
C GLY A 247 7.35 -0.72 -23.47
N ASP A 248 7.27 -1.98 -23.78
CA ASP A 248 7.35 -3.10 -22.85
C ASP A 248 8.58 -3.12 -21.94
N GLY A 249 9.75 -2.86 -22.49
CA GLY A 249 11.00 -2.85 -21.73
C GLY A 249 11.05 -1.69 -20.75
N GLY A 250 10.59 -0.52 -21.15
CA GLY A 250 10.54 0.66 -20.30
C GLY A 250 9.66 0.46 -19.08
N CYS A 251 8.51 -0.16 -19.27
CA CYS A 251 7.60 -0.47 -18.17
C CYS A 251 8.22 -1.45 -17.16
N TYR A 252 8.86 -2.52 -17.62
CA TYR A 252 9.55 -3.45 -16.73
C TYR A 252 10.64 -2.76 -15.91
N ASP A 253 11.45 -1.93 -16.56
CA ASP A 253 12.56 -1.24 -15.91
C ASP A 253 12.07 -0.18 -14.91
N SER A 254 11.02 0.57 -15.26
CA SER A 254 10.39 1.54 -14.37
C SER A 254 9.84 0.88 -13.11
N LEU A 255 9.10 -0.22 -13.26
CA LEU A 255 8.57 -0.97 -12.12
C LEU A 255 9.71 -1.57 -11.29
N ALA A 256 10.74 -2.12 -11.93
CA ALA A 256 11.89 -2.69 -11.23
C ALA A 256 12.66 -1.63 -10.43
N GLN A 257 12.81 -0.43 -10.98
CA GLN A 257 13.46 0.68 -10.29
C GLN A 257 12.60 1.16 -9.13
N LEU A 258 11.29 1.35 -9.34
CA LEU A 258 10.36 1.79 -8.30
C LEU A 258 10.37 0.81 -7.11
N LEU A 259 10.26 -0.49 -7.37
CA LEU A 259 10.29 -1.51 -6.32
C LEU A 259 11.64 -1.52 -5.57
N ARG A 260 12.79 -1.38 -6.28
CA ARG A 260 14.10 -1.25 -5.63
C ARG A 260 14.16 -0.01 -4.75
N THR A 261 13.75 1.15 -5.25
CA THR A 261 13.79 2.41 -4.51
C THR A 261 12.92 2.32 -3.23
N VAL A 262 11.73 1.75 -3.34
CA VAL A 262 10.86 1.53 -2.17
C VAL A 262 11.53 0.62 -1.14
N ARG A 263 12.06 -0.53 -1.58
CA ARG A 263 12.72 -1.49 -0.69
C ARG A 263 13.96 -0.91 -0.01
N ASP A 264 14.80 -0.21 -0.78
CA ASP A 264 16.14 0.19 -0.33
C ASP A 264 16.13 1.52 0.43
N HIS A 265 15.15 2.41 0.15
CA HIS A 265 15.14 3.76 0.71
C HIS A 265 13.86 4.12 1.48
N TYR A 266 12.79 3.33 1.41
CA TYR A 266 11.51 3.66 2.04
C TYR A 266 10.92 2.54 2.90
N ALA A 267 11.66 1.46 3.13
CA ALA A 267 11.20 0.35 3.97
C ALA A 267 10.94 0.76 5.44
N ASP A 268 11.45 1.91 5.86
CA ASP A 268 11.21 2.48 7.18
C ASP A 268 9.81 3.12 7.32
N VAL A 269 9.16 3.46 6.22
CA VAL A 269 7.84 4.10 6.20
C VAL A 269 6.80 3.31 5.41
N VAL A 270 7.22 2.45 4.45
CA VAL A 270 6.31 1.61 3.64
C VAL A 270 6.18 0.24 4.29
N ALA A 271 4.97 -0.11 4.69
CA ALA A 271 4.68 -1.42 5.28
C ALA A 271 4.18 -2.45 4.27
N GLU A 272 3.57 -2.00 3.18
CA GLU A 272 2.93 -2.88 2.20
C GLU A 272 3.03 -2.27 0.79
N VAL A 273 3.18 -3.14 -0.21
CA VAL A 273 3.23 -2.78 -1.63
C VAL A 273 2.27 -3.67 -2.40
N ASN A 274 1.30 -3.08 -3.09
CA ASN A 274 0.37 -3.78 -3.98
C ASN A 274 0.53 -3.25 -5.41
N VAL A 275 0.99 -4.10 -6.33
CA VAL A 275 1.12 -3.72 -7.73
C VAL A 275 -0.23 -3.79 -8.43
N TYR A 276 -0.60 -2.77 -9.12
CA TYR A 276 -1.81 -2.66 -9.93
C TYR A 276 -1.49 -3.13 -11.36
N GLU A 277 -2.08 -4.22 -11.83
CA GLU A 277 -2.97 -5.15 -11.18
C GLU A 277 -2.58 -6.61 -11.50
N LEU A 278 -3.31 -7.61 -11.00
CA LEU A 278 -2.96 -9.01 -11.26
C LEU A 278 -3.20 -9.42 -12.71
N LEU A 279 -4.36 -9.12 -13.29
CA LEU A 279 -4.79 -9.59 -14.62
C LEU A 279 -5.08 -8.42 -15.56
N ASP A 280 -4.74 -8.57 -16.84
CA ASP A 280 -5.19 -7.64 -17.87
C ASP A 280 -6.72 -7.61 -17.98
N GLN A 281 -7.24 -6.44 -18.25
CA GLN A 281 -8.67 -6.18 -18.46
C GLN A 281 -8.91 -5.72 -19.89
N THR A 282 -8.70 -6.59 -20.85
CA THR A 282 -8.72 -6.29 -22.30
C THR A 282 -10.02 -5.69 -22.83
N THR A 283 -11.08 -5.69 -22.02
CA THR A 283 -12.33 -4.98 -22.32
C THR A 283 -12.28 -3.49 -22.04
N ILE A 284 -11.24 -3.03 -21.34
CA ILE A 284 -10.98 -1.61 -21.05
C ILE A 284 -9.99 -1.09 -22.08
N PRO A 285 -10.28 0.02 -22.77
CA PRO A 285 -9.38 0.57 -23.78
C PRO A 285 -8.15 1.24 -23.16
N GLY A 286 -7.06 1.30 -23.92
CA GLY A 286 -5.84 2.02 -23.55
C GLY A 286 -5.01 1.29 -22.51
N VAL A 287 -4.15 2.04 -21.83
CA VAL A 287 -3.20 1.51 -20.84
C VAL A 287 -3.90 0.81 -19.67
N GLU A 288 -5.05 1.29 -19.28
CA GLU A 288 -5.88 0.75 -18.18
C GLU A 288 -6.20 -0.74 -18.38
N GLY A 289 -6.38 -1.19 -19.61
CA GLY A 289 -6.65 -2.59 -19.92
C GLY A 289 -5.42 -3.51 -19.86
N HIS A 290 -4.22 -2.97 -19.66
CA HIS A 290 -2.96 -3.69 -19.83
C HIS A 290 -2.00 -3.60 -18.63
N PHE A 291 -2.46 -3.15 -17.48
CA PHE A 291 -1.67 -3.07 -16.25
C PHE A 291 -1.41 -4.44 -15.59
N GLY A 292 -2.06 -5.51 -16.05
CA GLY A 292 -1.91 -6.82 -15.46
C GLY A 292 -0.47 -7.32 -15.38
N LEU A 293 -0.11 -7.94 -14.27
CA LEU A 293 1.10 -8.75 -14.13
C LEU A 293 1.01 -10.06 -14.92
N MET A 294 -0.19 -10.38 -15.37
CA MET A 294 -0.52 -11.53 -16.19
C MET A 294 -1.51 -11.12 -17.29
N TYR A 295 -1.42 -11.75 -18.45
CA TYR A 295 -2.46 -11.62 -19.48
C TYR A 295 -3.77 -12.27 -19.04
N ASP A 296 -3.67 -13.42 -18.40
CA ASP A 296 -4.74 -14.21 -17.76
C ASP A 296 -4.10 -15.17 -16.75
N LEU A 297 -4.89 -15.94 -16.02
CA LEU A 297 -4.39 -16.83 -14.95
C LEU A 297 -3.42 -17.92 -15.40
N THR A 298 -3.24 -18.11 -16.71
CA THR A 298 -2.34 -19.14 -17.27
C THR A 298 -1.09 -18.56 -17.91
N ARG A 299 -1.08 -17.26 -18.23
CA ARG A 299 -0.02 -16.59 -18.97
C ARG A 299 0.56 -15.42 -18.18
N PRO A 300 1.63 -15.64 -17.41
CA PRO A 300 2.32 -14.58 -16.67
C PRO A 300 3.10 -13.66 -17.61
N LYS A 301 3.21 -12.38 -17.21
CA LYS A 301 4.19 -11.45 -17.77
C LYS A 301 5.48 -11.49 -16.92
N PRO A 302 6.65 -11.07 -17.48
CA PRO A 302 7.88 -10.98 -16.69
C PRO A 302 7.79 -10.10 -15.45
N THR A 303 6.88 -9.13 -15.40
CA THR A 303 6.60 -8.29 -14.23
C THR A 303 6.07 -9.08 -13.04
N LEU A 304 5.37 -10.19 -13.25
CA LEU A 304 4.98 -11.08 -12.15
C LEU A 304 6.20 -11.75 -11.50
N GLU A 305 7.15 -12.21 -12.31
CA GLU A 305 8.40 -12.79 -11.80
C GLU A 305 9.27 -11.74 -11.11
N LEU A 306 9.26 -10.52 -11.63
CA LEU A 306 9.91 -9.38 -10.98
C LEU A 306 9.35 -9.18 -9.57
N LEU A 307 8.03 -8.99 -9.42
CA LEU A 307 7.38 -8.81 -8.13
C LEU A 307 7.61 -10.01 -7.19
N THR A 308 7.54 -11.23 -7.72
CA THR A 308 7.81 -12.47 -6.97
C THR A 308 9.18 -12.45 -6.31
N ARG A 309 10.23 -11.95 -7.01
CA ARG A 309 11.58 -11.84 -6.44
C ARG A 309 11.65 -10.87 -5.26
N PHE A 310 10.91 -9.78 -5.28
CA PHE A 310 10.82 -8.85 -4.15
C PHE A 310 10.07 -9.44 -2.95
N ALA A 311 9.07 -10.28 -3.22
CA ALA A 311 8.27 -10.92 -2.19
C ALA A 311 8.97 -12.09 -1.48
N GLN A 312 10.07 -12.62 -2.04
CA GLN A 312 10.84 -13.67 -1.36
C GLN A 312 11.62 -13.09 -0.17
N PRO A 313 11.69 -13.83 0.95
CA PRO A 313 12.59 -13.42 2.02
C PRO A 313 14.03 -13.33 1.49
N PRO A 314 14.84 -12.38 1.99
CA PRO A 314 16.24 -12.32 1.62
C PRO A 314 16.87 -13.69 1.86
N ALA A 315 17.65 -14.19 0.88
CA ALA A 315 18.38 -15.44 1.05
C ALA A 315 19.17 -15.34 2.36
N SER A 316 18.97 -16.29 3.28
CA SER A 316 19.71 -16.33 4.54
C SER A 316 21.20 -16.27 4.20
N ALA A 317 21.90 -15.27 4.74
CA ALA A 317 23.34 -15.20 4.57
C ALA A 317 23.95 -16.56 4.97
N PRO A 318 24.86 -17.12 4.17
CA PRO A 318 25.48 -18.38 4.52
C PRO A 318 26.03 -18.25 5.95
N ALA A 319 25.72 -19.22 6.80
CA ALA A 319 26.21 -19.26 8.16
C ALA A 319 27.71 -19.01 8.10
N ARG A 320 28.19 -17.93 8.74
CA ARG A 320 29.64 -17.69 8.86
C ARG A 320 30.23 -18.96 9.41
N ALA A 321 31.09 -19.62 8.63
CA ALA A 321 31.89 -20.70 9.12
C ALA A 321 32.60 -20.21 10.40
N THR A 322 32.33 -20.82 11.52
CA THR A 322 33.01 -20.56 12.77
C THR A 322 34.50 -20.84 12.50
N PRO A 323 35.41 -19.88 12.74
CA PRO A 323 36.82 -20.16 12.61
C PRO A 323 37.12 -21.33 13.54
N GLY A 324 37.68 -22.41 12.98
CA GLY A 324 38.11 -23.57 13.77
C GLY A 324 38.96 -23.12 14.91
N ALA A 325 38.63 -23.55 16.13
CA ALA A 325 39.47 -23.34 17.30
C ALA A 325 40.89 -23.87 17.01
N PRO A 326 41.93 -23.11 17.32
CA PRO A 326 43.30 -23.62 17.19
C PRO A 326 43.45 -24.82 18.13
N GLY A 327 43.76 -25.99 17.54
CA GLY A 327 44.12 -27.16 18.30
C GLY A 327 45.41 -26.88 19.06
N TYR A 328 45.36 -27.06 20.37
CA TYR A 328 46.51 -27.18 21.23
C TYR A 328 46.97 -28.64 21.29
#